data_adc9dd1cf1504972d0aa2b3c025d0678
#
_entry.id   adc9dd1cf1504972d0aa2b3c025d0678
#
_cell.length_a   1.000
_cell.length_b   1.000
_cell.length_c   1.000
_cell.angle_alpha   90.00
_cell.angle_beta   90.00
_cell.angle_gamma   90.00
#
_symmetry.space_group_name_H-M   'P 1'
#
loop_
_entity.id
_entity.type
_entity.pdbx_description
1 polymer ?
#
loop_
_entity_poly.entity_id
_entity_poly.type
_entity_poly.pdbx_seq_one_letter_code
_entity_poly.pdbx_strand_id
1 'polypeptide(L)'
;MKNNKIFNRTFKISLVTAALGLVNSALAADVACNSSGVTITGQSGAVLNQCSINPTSPTNGPEWGSLSAVKMTNSSGQLNNVNASLSIPANRHSSFAVMNITNSTTEINGGIYSITNPNNADSSGYLFELNNSTVTMHNSKVLISDSNQDSILEAFALNQKSKLT
;
A
#
# COMPACT_ATOMS: atom_id res chain seq x y z
N MET A 1 -19.85 -67.81 2.17
CA MET A 1 -20.11 -66.55 2.85
C MET A 1 -18.80 -65.90 3.21
N LYS A 2 -18.25 -65.12 2.31
CA LYS A 2 -17.05 -64.26 2.58
C LYS A 2 -17.04 -63.16 1.52
N ASN A 3 -17.76 -62.11 1.70
CA ASN A 3 -17.62 -60.90 0.85
C ASN A 3 -18.36 -59.70 1.48
N ASN A 4 -17.87 -59.20 2.62
CA ASN A 4 -18.44 -57.94 3.15
C ASN A 4 -17.40 -57.08 3.88
N LYS A 5 -16.11 -57.16 3.57
CA LYS A 5 -15.10 -56.31 4.25
C LYS A 5 -14.33 -55.37 3.32
N ILE A 6 -14.59 -55.33 2.03
CA ILE A 6 -13.81 -54.51 1.11
C ILE A 6 -14.45 -53.15 0.81
N PHE A 7 -15.77 -53.01 1.04
CA PHE A 7 -16.50 -51.76 0.69
C PHE A 7 -16.34 -50.63 1.69
N ASN A 8 -15.91 -50.88 2.92
CA ASN A 8 -15.84 -49.82 3.96
C ASN A 8 -14.49 -49.09 4.06
N ARG A 9 -13.47 -49.47 3.30
CA ARG A 9 -12.18 -48.77 3.34
C ARG A 9 -12.02 -47.70 2.27
N THR A 10 -12.73 -47.83 1.16
CA THR A 10 -12.59 -46.86 0.03
C THR A 10 -13.41 -45.58 0.25
N PHE A 11 -14.47 -45.64 1.04
CA PHE A 11 -15.33 -44.47 1.26
C PHE A 11 -14.79 -43.46 2.27
N LYS A 12 -13.88 -43.89 3.14
CA LYS A 12 -13.26 -42.99 4.13
C LYS A 12 -12.12 -42.11 3.56
N ILE A 13 -11.52 -42.50 2.44
CA ILE A 13 -10.44 -41.73 1.81
C ILE A 13 -10.98 -40.60 0.93
N SER A 14 -12.16 -40.79 0.33
CA SER A 14 -12.80 -39.75 -0.50
C SER A 14 -13.31 -38.54 0.30
N LEU A 15 -13.65 -38.70 1.55
CA LEU A 15 -14.19 -37.59 2.36
C LEU A 15 -13.11 -36.70 2.92
N VAL A 16 -11.88 -37.19 3.08
CA VAL A 16 -10.75 -36.41 3.58
C VAL A 16 -10.15 -35.56 2.47
N THR A 17 -10.22 -35.99 1.22
CA THR A 17 -9.68 -35.25 0.06
C THR A 17 -10.60 -34.10 -0.34
N ALA A 18 -11.90 -34.17 -0.09
CA ALA A 18 -12.84 -33.10 -0.36
C ALA A 18 -12.79 -31.94 0.66
N ALA A 19 -12.33 -32.22 1.89
CA ALA A 19 -12.21 -31.19 2.93
C ALA A 19 -10.91 -30.37 2.84
N LEU A 20 -9.90 -30.83 2.10
CA LEU A 20 -8.64 -30.12 1.91
C LEU A 20 -8.63 -29.20 0.67
N GLY A 21 -9.70 -29.20 -0.11
CA GLY A 21 -9.82 -28.38 -1.34
C GLY A 21 -10.48 -27.02 -1.15
N LEU A 22 -10.94 -26.68 0.05
CA LEU A 22 -11.41 -25.34 0.39
C LEU A 22 -10.30 -24.54 1.08
N VAL A 23 -9.15 -24.43 0.43
CA VAL A 23 -8.28 -23.31 0.69
C VAL A 23 -9.04 -22.11 0.11
N ASN A 24 -9.60 -21.28 0.96
CA ASN A 24 -10.07 -19.96 0.57
C ASN A 24 -8.91 -19.26 -0.13
N SER A 25 -8.83 -19.37 -1.45
CA SER A 25 -8.16 -18.37 -2.23
C SER A 25 -8.98 -17.10 -2.00
N ALA A 26 -8.54 -16.27 -1.06
CA ALA A 26 -9.07 -14.94 -0.94
C ALA A 26 -8.94 -14.32 -2.33
N LEU A 27 -10.08 -14.16 -3.02
CA LEU A 27 -10.10 -13.48 -4.32
C LEU A 27 -9.47 -12.11 -4.09
N ALA A 28 -8.49 -11.79 -4.92
CA ALA A 28 -7.89 -10.47 -4.91
C ALA A 28 -9.02 -9.43 -5.00
N ALA A 29 -9.08 -8.53 -4.02
CA ALA A 29 -10.10 -7.49 -4.00
C ALA A 29 -9.61 -6.31 -4.83
N ASP A 30 -10.25 -6.02 -5.95
CA ASP A 30 -9.98 -4.81 -6.72
C ASP A 30 -10.32 -3.57 -5.90
N VAL A 31 -9.33 -2.70 -5.74
CA VAL A 31 -9.49 -1.42 -5.05
C VAL A 31 -9.84 -0.36 -6.09
N ALA A 32 -10.90 0.38 -5.83
CA ALA A 32 -11.30 1.48 -6.70
C ALA A 32 -10.23 2.59 -6.70
N CYS A 33 -9.84 3.03 -7.89
CA CYS A 33 -8.97 4.18 -8.06
C CYS A 33 -9.69 5.47 -7.65
N ASN A 34 -9.05 6.25 -6.79
CA ASN A 34 -9.53 7.58 -6.41
C ASN A 34 -8.36 8.57 -6.49
N SER A 35 -8.48 9.55 -7.36
CA SER A 35 -7.44 10.58 -7.56
C SER A 35 -7.19 11.45 -6.33
N SER A 36 -8.15 11.55 -5.43
CA SER A 36 -8.03 12.32 -4.17
C SER A 36 -7.40 11.55 -3.02
N GLY A 37 -6.98 10.31 -3.27
CA GLY A 37 -6.35 9.43 -2.28
C GLY A 37 -7.02 8.06 -2.20
N VAL A 38 -6.21 7.05 -1.90
CA VAL A 38 -6.68 5.67 -1.73
C VAL A 38 -6.34 5.19 -0.32
N THR A 39 -7.34 4.61 0.35
CA THR A 39 -7.17 3.99 1.66
C THR A 39 -7.55 2.51 1.59
N ILE A 40 -6.63 1.64 2.02
CA ILE A 40 -6.78 0.19 2.09
C ILE A 40 -6.61 -0.22 3.54
N THR A 41 -7.63 -0.79 4.16
CA THR A 41 -7.59 -1.16 5.58
C THR A 41 -8.19 -2.55 5.80
N GLY A 42 -7.43 -3.41 6.48
CA GLY A 42 -7.88 -4.75 6.87
C GLY A 42 -8.13 -5.69 5.68
N GLN A 43 -7.57 -5.40 4.51
CA GLN A 43 -7.77 -6.21 3.31
C GLN A 43 -6.61 -7.17 3.07
N SER A 44 -6.93 -8.38 2.64
CA SER A 44 -5.96 -9.36 2.18
C SER A 44 -6.05 -9.51 0.66
N GLY A 45 -4.90 -9.41 -0.02
CA GLY A 45 -4.84 -9.52 -1.47
C GLY A 45 -5.49 -8.35 -2.22
N ALA A 46 -5.47 -7.13 -1.65
CA ALA A 46 -5.95 -5.94 -2.33
C ALA A 46 -5.15 -5.66 -3.61
N VAL A 47 -5.83 -5.30 -4.69
CA VAL A 47 -5.17 -4.97 -5.96
C VAL A 47 -5.63 -3.60 -6.45
N LEU A 48 -4.68 -2.69 -6.67
CA LEU A 48 -4.90 -1.39 -7.28
C LEU A 48 -4.18 -1.32 -8.62
N ASN A 49 -4.92 -1.16 -9.69
CA ASN A 49 -4.39 -1.17 -11.05
C ASN A 49 -4.52 0.19 -11.73
N GLN A 50 -3.47 0.61 -12.46
CA GLN A 50 -3.48 1.73 -13.40
C GLN A 50 -4.15 3.00 -12.84
N CYS A 51 -3.74 3.40 -11.64
CA CYS A 51 -4.33 4.51 -10.92
C CYS A 51 -3.39 5.73 -10.89
N SER A 52 -3.95 6.92 -11.09
CA SER A 52 -3.23 8.19 -10.86
C SER A 52 -3.83 8.91 -9.67
N ILE A 53 -3.01 9.12 -8.65
CA ILE A 53 -3.42 9.65 -7.35
C ILE A 53 -2.61 10.91 -7.06
N ASN A 54 -3.29 12.02 -6.93
CA ASN A 54 -2.69 13.32 -6.63
C ASN A 54 -3.62 14.11 -5.70
N PRO A 55 -3.69 13.75 -4.42
CA PRO A 55 -4.54 14.45 -3.48
C PRO A 55 -4.04 15.89 -3.30
N THR A 56 -4.97 16.81 -3.33
CA THR A 56 -4.72 18.21 -3.02
C THR A 56 -5.02 18.47 -1.54
N SER A 57 -4.09 19.10 -0.84
CA SER A 57 -4.37 19.54 0.53
C SER A 57 -5.50 20.56 0.51
N PRO A 58 -6.49 20.44 1.42
CA PRO A 58 -7.54 21.45 1.53
C PRO A 58 -6.89 22.79 1.91
N THR A 59 -7.24 23.83 1.20
CA THR A 59 -6.72 25.19 1.40
C THR A 59 -7.06 25.78 2.78
N ASN A 60 -8.11 25.26 3.44
CA ASN A 60 -8.66 25.72 4.71
C ASN A 60 -8.63 24.67 5.83
N GLY A 61 -7.77 23.66 5.73
CA GLY A 61 -7.59 22.66 6.79
C GLY A 61 -6.73 23.19 7.95
N PRO A 62 -6.64 22.47 9.08
CA PRO A 62 -5.76 22.84 10.18
C PRO A 62 -4.30 22.91 9.69
N GLU A 63 -3.52 23.84 10.25
CA GLU A 63 -2.09 24.01 9.92
C GLU A 63 -1.28 22.72 10.13
N TRP A 64 -1.75 21.86 11.01
CA TRP A 64 -1.15 20.57 11.33
C TRP A 64 -2.05 19.44 10.83
N GLY A 65 -1.56 18.70 9.87
CA GLY A 65 -2.28 17.56 9.31
C GLY A 65 -1.31 16.55 8.69
N SER A 66 -1.79 15.36 8.43
CA SER A 66 -1.07 14.39 7.60
C SER A 66 -1.85 14.12 6.33
N LEU A 67 -1.17 14.12 5.19
CA LEU A 67 -1.76 13.79 3.90
C LEU A 67 -0.99 12.64 3.27
N SER A 68 -1.70 11.67 2.75
CA SER A 68 -1.12 10.56 2.02
C SER A 68 -1.86 10.33 0.71
N ALA A 69 -1.12 10.04 -0.38
CA ALA A 69 -1.75 9.63 -1.62
C ALA A 69 -2.28 8.20 -1.51
N VAL A 70 -1.49 7.29 -0.95
CA VAL A 70 -1.93 5.93 -0.64
C VAL A 70 -1.69 5.66 0.84
N LYS A 71 -2.73 5.24 1.55
CA LYS A 71 -2.65 4.76 2.93
C LYS A 71 -3.04 3.29 2.99
N MET A 72 -2.16 2.46 3.54
CA MET A 72 -2.41 1.03 3.70
C MET A 72 -2.19 0.61 5.15
N THR A 73 -3.17 -0.06 5.75
CA THR A 73 -3.12 -0.42 7.17
C THR A 73 -3.64 -1.83 7.39
N ASN A 74 -2.87 -2.67 8.11
CA ASN A 74 -3.23 -4.07 8.42
C ASN A 74 -3.67 -4.85 7.18
N SER A 75 -2.97 -4.68 6.07
CA SER A 75 -3.40 -5.18 4.77
C SER A 75 -2.25 -5.87 4.01
N SER A 76 -2.61 -6.64 3.00
CA SER A 76 -1.66 -7.10 1.99
C SER A 76 -2.19 -6.83 0.58
N GLY A 77 -1.29 -6.58 -0.40
CA GLY A 77 -1.76 -6.34 -1.76
C GLY A 77 -0.69 -5.99 -2.77
N GLN A 78 -1.18 -5.62 -3.95
CA GLN A 78 -0.36 -5.23 -5.09
C GLN A 78 -0.82 -3.88 -5.65
N LEU A 79 0.15 -3.07 -6.04
CA LEU A 79 -0.04 -1.80 -6.73
C LEU A 79 0.62 -1.92 -8.12
N ASN A 80 -0.19 -1.98 -9.16
CA ASN A 80 0.30 -2.23 -10.53
C ASN A 80 0.16 -0.97 -11.39
N ASN A 81 1.28 -0.40 -11.85
CA ASN A 81 1.33 0.82 -12.65
C ASN A 81 0.57 1.99 -12.00
N VAL A 82 0.75 2.17 -10.69
CA VAL A 82 0.15 3.25 -9.93
C VAL A 82 1.07 4.46 -9.93
N ASN A 83 0.56 5.62 -10.34
CA ASN A 83 1.26 6.89 -10.23
C ASN A 83 0.71 7.64 -9.01
N ALA A 84 1.53 7.90 -8.02
CA ALA A 84 1.15 8.61 -6.82
C ALA A 84 2.05 9.82 -6.60
N SER A 85 1.46 11.00 -6.43
CA SER A 85 2.19 12.23 -6.25
C SER A 85 1.59 13.11 -5.16
N LEU A 86 2.45 13.86 -4.48
CA LEU A 86 2.06 14.92 -3.57
C LEU A 86 2.82 16.20 -3.91
N SER A 87 2.10 17.31 -3.92
CA SER A 87 2.69 18.65 -3.94
C SER A 87 2.43 19.32 -2.60
N ILE A 88 3.51 19.73 -1.92
CA ILE A 88 3.41 20.36 -0.61
C ILE A 88 2.88 21.79 -0.79
N PRO A 89 1.76 22.16 -0.17
CA PRO A 89 1.21 23.51 -0.28
C PRO A 89 2.07 24.52 0.50
N ALA A 90 2.08 25.77 0.07
CA ALA A 90 2.75 26.86 0.79
C ALA A 90 2.20 27.03 2.20
N ASN A 91 3.06 27.46 3.13
CA ASN A 91 2.71 27.81 4.51
C ASN A 91 2.03 26.70 5.33
N ARG A 92 2.47 25.46 5.17
CA ARG A 92 1.97 24.32 5.93
C ARG A 92 3.11 23.65 6.70
N HIS A 93 2.91 23.52 8.01
CA HIS A 93 3.73 22.66 8.87
C HIS A 93 3.02 21.31 9.02
N SER A 94 3.27 20.37 8.13
CA SER A 94 2.53 19.11 8.11
C SER A 94 3.46 17.95 7.72
N SER A 95 3.08 16.76 8.09
CA SER A 95 3.74 15.54 7.64
C SER A 95 3.04 15.00 6.39
N PHE A 96 3.79 14.80 5.34
CA PHE A 96 3.32 14.29 4.06
C PHE A 96 3.94 12.94 3.76
N ALA A 97 3.17 11.99 3.27
CA ALA A 97 3.70 10.72 2.78
C ALA A 97 2.98 10.33 1.49
N VAL A 98 3.70 10.11 0.39
CA VAL A 98 3.07 9.62 -0.83
C VAL A 98 2.49 8.23 -0.55
N MET A 99 3.26 7.37 0.11
CA MET A 99 2.86 6.04 0.56
C MET A 99 3.01 5.94 2.07
N ASN A 100 1.91 5.84 2.82
CA ASN A 100 1.92 5.55 4.25
C ASN A 100 1.44 4.11 4.48
N ILE A 101 2.36 3.23 4.88
CA ILE A 101 2.11 1.79 4.97
C ILE A 101 2.41 1.30 6.38
N THR A 102 1.38 0.83 7.07
CA THR A 102 1.46 0.38 8.47
C THR A 102 0.96 -1.06 8.62
N ASN A 103 1.75 -1.91 9.30
CA ASN A 103 1.44 -3.33 9.56
C ASN A 103 1.01 -4.08 8.29
N SER A 104 1.69 -3.84 7.18
CA SER A 104 1.21 -4.30 5.87
C SER A 104 2.33 -4.90 5.02
N THR A 105 1.94 -5.69 4.03
CA THR A 105 2.86 -6.23 3.02
C THR A 105 2.38 -5.86 1.63
N THR A 106 3.23 -5.21 0.84
CA THR A 106 2.83 -4.65 -0.45
C THR A 106 3.88 -4.95 -1.51
N GLU A 107 3.43 -5.39 -2.67
CA GLU A 107 4.22 -5.47 -3.90
C GLU A 107 3.84 -4.31 -4.81
N ILE A 108 4.84 -3.61 -5.33
CA ILE A 108 4.68 -2.46 -6.22
C ILE A 108 5.31 -2.79 -7.56
N ASN A 109 4.50 -2.85 -8.60
CA ASN A 109 4.91 -3.22 -9.94
C ASN A 109 4.73 -2.04 -10.91
N GLY A 110 5.80 -1.31 -11.20
CA GLY A 110 5.78 -0.13 -12.05
C GLY A 110 5.20 1.11 -11.36
N GLY A 111 5.01 2.17 -12.15
CA GLY A 111 4.47 3.44 -11.69
C GLY A 111 5.53 4.48 -11.29
N ILE A 112 5.05 5.68 -11.00
CA ILE A 112 5.85 6.84 -10.62
C ILE A 112 5.36 7.36 -9.27
N TYR A 113 6.29 7.47 -8.32
CA TYR A 113 6.03 7.98 -6.98
C TYR A 113 6.82 9.27 -6.80
N SER A 114 6.13 10.38 -6.56
CA SER A 114 6.79 11.70 -6.50
C SER A 114 6.28 12.57 -5.38
N ILE A 115 7.22 13.34 -4.78
CA ILE A 115 6.90 14.40 -3.85
C ILE A 115 7.61 15.67 -4.29
N THR A 116 6.90 16.80 -4.27
CA THR A 116 7.45 18.11 -4.65
C THR A 116 7.13 19.14 -3.59
N ASN A 117 8.11 20.02 -3.30
CA ASN A 117 7.92 21.20 -2.46
C ASN A 117 8.25 22.47 -3.28
N PRO A 118 7.32 22.95 -4.12
CA PRO A 118 7.56 24.08 -5.01
C PRO A 118 7.50 25.44 -4.33
N ASN A 119 6.98 25.49 -3.09
CA ASN A 119 6.56 26.74 -2.44
C ASN A 119 7.40 27.12 -1.22
N ASN A 120 8.59 26.55 -1.04
CA ASN A 120 9.42 26.78 0.15
C ASN A 120 8.67 26.56 1.48
N ALA A 121 7.78 25.58 1.52
CA ALA A 121 7.08 25.24 2.75
C ALA A 121 8.05 24.59 3.74
N ASP A 122 8.04 25.03 4.98
CA ASP A 122 8.75 24.38 6.09
C ASP A 122 7.97 23.13 6.52
N SER A 123 8.20 22.04 5.81
CA SER A 123 7.44 20.79 5.97
C SER A 123 8.34 19.58 5.87
N SER A 124 7.97 18.51 6.54
CA SER A 124 8.59 17.21 6.34
C SER A 124 7.73 16.32 5.44
N GLY A 125 8.39 15.57 4.57
CA GLY A 125 7.69 14.68 3.66
C GLY A 125 8.49 13.44 3.30
N TYR A 126 7.78 12.34 3.10
CA TYR A 126 8.34 11.05 2.73
C TYR A 126 7.69 10.55 1.45
N LEU A 127 8.46 9.93 0.59
CA LEU A 127 7.84 9.13 -0.48
C LEU A 127 7.24 7.86 0.10
N PHE A 128 7.98 7.18 0.95
CA PHE A 128 7.52 5.95 1.62
C PHE A 128 7.74 6.08 3.12
N GLU A 129 6.67 6.13 3.88
CA GLU A 129 6.68 5.99 5.33
C GLU A 129 6.18 4.60 5.69
N LEU A 130 7.07 3.75 6.18
CA LEU A 130 6.80 2.36 6.51
C LEU A 130 6.86 2.13 8.01
N ASN A 131 5.80 1.60 8.59
CA ASN A 131 5.72 1.20 9.99
C ASN A 131 5.40 -0.29 10.10
N ASN A 132 6.35 -1.09 10.62
CA ASN A 132 6.21 -2.54 10.76
C ASN A 132 5.70 -3.21 9.46
N SER A 133 6.27 -2.82 8.32
CA SER A 133 5.75 -3.17 7.01
C SER A 133 6.83 -3.65 6.05
N THR A 134 6.43 -4.44 5.06
CA THR A 134 7.33 -4.91 4.00
C THR A 134 6.82 -4.43 2.65
N VAL A 135 7.68 -3.77 1.89
CA VAL A 135 7.40 -3.34 0.53
C VAL A 135 8.45 -3.89 -0.42
N THR A 136 8.02 -4.49 -1.50
CA THR A 136 8.88 -4.94 -2.61
C THR A 136 8.52 -4.11 -3.84
N MET A 137 9.53 -3.49 -4.47
CA MET A 137 9.32 -2.61 -5.62
C MET A 137 10.01 -3.16 -6.87
N HIS A 138 9.27 -3.17 -7.98
CA HIS A 138 9.77 -3.58 -9.29
C HIS A 138 9.46 -2.52 -10.34
N ASN A 139 10.44 -2.15 -11.16
CA ASN A 139 10.28 -1.27 -12.32
C ASN A 139 9.59 0.07 -12.01
N SER A 140 9.76 0.60 -10.80
CA SER A 140 9.13 1.82 -10.35
C SER A 140 10.10 3.00 -10.37
N LYS A 141 9.58 4.22 -10.55
CA LYS A 141 10.37 5.45 -10.55
C LYS A 141 10.02 6.29 -9.32
N VAL A 142 11.06 6.75 -8.64
CA VAL A 142 10.95 7.57 -7.42
C VAL A 142 11.53 8.95 -7.73
N LEU A 143 10.79 10.03 -7.43
CA LEU A 143 11.16 11.41 -7.71
C LEU A 143 10.95 12.31 -6.50
N ILE A 144 11.97 13.05 -6.12
CA ILE A 144 11.90 14.10 -5.10
C ILE A 144 12.35 15.42 -5.74
N SER A 145 11.58 16.48 -5.54
CA SER A 145 11.95 17.82 -5.95
C SER A 145 11.65 18.79 -4.82
N ASP A 146 12.69 19.40 -4.29
CA ASP A 146 12.62 20.37 -3.21
C ASP A 146 13.29 21.66 -3.61
N SER A 147 12.61 22.78 -3.39
CA SER A 147 13.14 24.13 -3.61
C SER A 147 13.52 24.83 -2.30
N ASN A 148 13.26 24.22 -1.15
CA ASN A 148 13.54 24.80 0.16
C ASN A 148 14.68 24.08 0.87
N GLN A 149 15.64 24.83 1.40
CA GLN A 149 16.78 24.31 2.16
C GLN A 149 16.41 23.90 3.60
N ASP A 150 15.29 24.41 4.14
CA ASP A 150 14.85 24.17 5.52
C ASP A 150 13.80 23.06 5.62
N SER A 151 13.36 22.50 4.51
CA SER A 151 12.46 21.36 4.47
C SER A 151 13.22 20.03 4.52
N ILE A 152 12.55 18.98 5.00
CA ILE A 152 13.08 17.62 5.04
C ILE A 152 12.20 16.75 4.13
N LEU A 153 12.68 16.52 2.89
CA LEU A 153 12.07 15.54 2.00
C LEU A 153 12.96 14.31 1.90
N GLU A 154 12.44 13.17 2.28
CA GLU A 154 13.14 11.90 2.28
C GLU A 154 12.45 10.87 1.38
N ALA A 155 13.25 10.03 0.73
CA ALA A 155 12.69 8.94 -0.06
C ALA A 155 11.99 7.90 0.84
N PHE A 156 12.61 7.55 1.95
CA PHE A 156 12.16 6.43 2.79
C PHE A 156 12.33 6.73 4.28
N ALA A 157 11.24 6.60 5.03
CA ALA A 157 11.24 6.50 6.48
C ALA A 157 10.88 5.07 6.88
N LEU A 158 11.85 4.30 7.35
CA LEU A 158 11.67 2.91 7.75
C LEU A 158 11.63 2.81 9.26
N ASN A 159 10.45 2.64 9.82
CA ASN A 159 10.22 2.55 11.25
C ASN A 159 9.96 1.11 11.69
N GLN A 160 10.39 0.77 12.92
CA GLN A 160 10.24 -0.54 13.53
C GLN A 160 10.92 -1.66 12.70
N LYS A 161 10.22 -2.74 12.39
CA LYS A 161 10.71 -3.88 11.60
C LYS A 161 10.45 -3.74 10.10
N SER A 162 10.42 -2.51 9.58
CA SER A 162 10.08 -2.27 8.18
C SER A 162 11.20 -2.66 7.23
N LYS A 163 10.83 -3.12 6.05
CA LYS A 163 11.73 -3.54 4.98
C LYS A 163 11.27 -2.99 3.64
N LEU A 164 12.21 -2.46 2.89
CA LEU A 164 12.05 -2.13 1.48
C LEU A 164 13.07 -2.94 0.67
N THR A 165 12.60 -3.54 -0.43
CA THR A 165 13.44 -4.37 -1.31
C THR A 165 13.23 -3.99 -2.75
#